data_b13aa6101a3f428866ab545a1092de77
#
_entry.id   b13aa6101a3f428866ab545a1092de77
#
_cell.length_a   1.000
_cell.length_b   1.000
_cell.length_c   1.000
_cell.angle_alpha   90.00
_cell.angle_beta   90.00
_cell.angle_gamma   90.00
#
_symmetry.space_group_name_H-M   'P 1'
#
loop_
_entity.id
_entity.type
_entity.pdbx_description
1 polymer ?
#
loop_
_entity_poly.entity_id
_entity_poly.type
_entity_poly.pdbx_seq_one_letter_code
_entity_poly.pdbx_strand_id
1 'polypeptide(L)'
;MKAVHVTNQNTGEEKVLPGTANEVTFTGLTNYEKYTFLVKTESLQEQLSYGATISAKPFVADNIKPGVVVNLVGYKLGDNTAFVVWESPEDNDIEKFIIALGTETITVDAETTYGTIYGNLSQPLKVYAVDYSGNTSDAAETMANAAVVTIDGFDDGDTETVQIHKDPIISAVDGYVITYFGQEYRSEVSPLPEVYSQTMPVDNDQPLWLDGDKTQGSWLEPVKVTLLSGGKEISTYEYLTYNNIPGTVMLTHATELYDEGVTVKRNNDGKSFNSNLGNFENKGTPIYGVYDINVLEDGEYEAYIYFANEKGKTFTITIDDETSVEGQTGPENSANWDTYIPAPAVIVALTQGTHKLRVDFPAGGCNFKKIVFKKIDK
;
A
#
# COMPACT_ATOMS: atom_id res chain seq x y z
N MET A 1 -3.95 5.70 60.36
CA MET A 1 -4.66 6.50 59.36
C MET A 1 -5.90 7.09 60.06
N LYS A 2 -6.11 8.41 59.98
CA LYS A 2 -7.23 9.12 60.61
C LYS A 2 -8.49 9.02 59.78
N ALA A 3 -8.40 9.33 58.49
CA ALA A 3 -9.52 9.33 57.57
C ALA A 3 -9.13 8.94 56.16
N VAL A 4 -10.11 8.58 55.34
CA VAL A 4 -10.04 8.44 53.88
C VAL A 4 -10.99 9.47 53.27
N HIS A 5 -10.51 10.27 52.37
CA HIS A 5 -11.22 11.28 51.60
C HIS A 5 -11.43 10.74 50.19
N VAL A 6 -12.68 10.71 49.71
CA VAL A 6 -13.01 10.29 48.36
C VAL A 6 -13.83 11.39 47.68
N THR A 7 -13.28 11.99 46.66
CA THR A 7 -13.91 13.07 45.93
C THR A 7 -14.31 12.58 44.54
N ASN A 8 -15.59 12.66 44.20
CA ASN A 8 -16.04 12.53 42.81
C ASN A 8 -15.64 13.79 42.04
N GLN A 9 -14.67 13.67 41.17
CA GLN A 9 -14.12 14.82 40.42
C GLN A 9 -15.10 15.37 39.38
N ASN A 10 -16.09 14.62 38.94
CA ASN A 10 -17.10 15.05 37.97
C ASN A 10 -18.19 15.92 38.64
N THR A 11 -18.59 15.58 39.89
CA THR A 11 -19.64 16.30 40.59
C THR A 11 -19.13 17.23 41.68
N GLY A 12 -17.88 17.05 42.14
CA GLY A 12 -17.31 17.77 43.27
C GLY A 12 -17.74 17.23 44.63
N GLU A 13 -18.59 16.17 44.71
CA GLU A 13 -19.01 15.57 45.96
C GLU A 13 -17.82 14.89 46.64
N GLU A 14 -17.60 15.27 47.94
CA GLU A 14 -16.58 14.65 48.78
C GLU A 14 -17.21 13.85 49.92
N LYS A 15 -16.69 12.65 50.17
CA LYS A 15 -17.03 11.82 51.34
C LYS A 15 -15.77 11.58 52.15
N VAL A 16 -15.87 11.89 53.44
CA VAL A 16 -14.80 11.65 54.41
C VAL A 16 -15.22 10.47 55.30
N LEU A 17 -14.39 9.45 55.31
CA LEU A 17 -14.68 8.17 55.96
C LEU A 17 -13.66 7.89 57.05
N PRO A 18 -13.98 7.06 58.05
CA PRO A 18 -13.00 6.59 59.03
C PRO A 18 -11.78 5.95 58.32
N GLY A 19 -10.60 6.08 58.91
CA GLY A 19 -9.35 5.52 58.34
C GLY A 19 -9.34 3.99 58.19
N THR A 20 -10.34 3.30 58.68
CA THR A 20 -10.55 1.84 58.55
C THR A 20 -11.54 1.49 57.43
N ALA A 21 -12.15 2.49 56.78
CA ALA A 21 -13.07 2.24 55.67
C ALA A 21 -12.38 1.62 54.47
N ASN A 22 -13.03 0.65 53.86
CA ASN A 22 -12.59 -0.04 52.65
C ASN A 22 -13.59 0.08 51.48
N GLU A 23 -14.71 0.78 51.70
CA GLU A 23 -15.74 1.01 50.71
C GLU A 23 -16.38 2.39 50.87
N VAL A 24 -16.92 2.92 49.79
CA VAL A 24 -17.73 4.13 49.76
C VAL A 24 -18.78 4.04 48.66
N THR A 25 -19.99 4.50 48.95
CA THR A 25 -21.07 4.53 47.95
C THR A 25 -21.38 5.97 47.56
N PHE A 26 -21.40 6.25 46.26
CA PHE A 26 -21.97 7.46 45.68
C PHE A 26 -23.32 7.12 45.04
N THR A 27 -24.27 8.01 45.16
CA THR A 27 -25.64 7.82 44.62
C THR A 27 -26.03 8.95 43.71
N GLY A 28 -27.06 8.77 42.88
CA GLY A 28 -27.53 9.79 41.94
C GLY A 28 -26.60 9.97 40.73
N LEU A 29 -25.77 8.98 40.44
CA LEU A 29 -24.94 8.93 39.26
C LEU A 29 -25.76 8.45 38.05
N THR A 30 -25.45 8.98 36.87
CA THR A 30 -26.07 8.56 35.63
C THR A 30 -25.40 7.25 35.14
N ASN A 31 -26.20 6.25 34.77
CA ASN A 31 -25.68 5.01 34.23
C ASN A 31 -24.93 5.26 32.94
N TYR A 32 -23.87 4.45 32.71
CA TYR A 32 -22.99 4.45 31.53
C TYR A 32 -22.15 5.70 31.36
N GLU A 33 -22.20 6.68 32.29
CA GLU A 33 -21.27 7.81 32.34
C GLU A 33 -20.03 7.48 33.16
N LYS A 34 -18.85 7.92 32.68
CA LYS A 34 -17.57 7.70 33.36
C LYS A 34 -17.37 8.73 34.46
N TYR A 35 -17.24 8.26 35.70
CA TYR A 35 -16.89 9.07 36.85
C TYR A 35 -15.46 8.78 37.31
N THR A 36 -14.73 9.82 37.68
CA THR A 36 -13.37 9.72 38.21
C THR A 36 -13.38 10.11 39.69
N PHE A 37 -12.85 9.25 40.54
CA PHE A 37 -12.78 9.45 41.98
C PHE A 37 -11.30 9.64 42.39
N LEU A 38 -11.04 10.69 43.17
CA LEU A 38 -9.75 10.95 43.80
C LEU A 38 -9.82 10.43 45.24
N VAL A 39 -8.96 9.47 45.59
CA VAL A 39 -8.88 8.88 46.93
C VAL A 39 -7.62 9.38 47.61
N LYS A 40 -7.78 10.03 48.79
CA LYS A 40 -6.66 10.48 49.62
C LYS A 40 -6.79 9.89 51.02
N THR A 41 -5.67 9.65 51.66
CA THR A 41 -5.59 9.25 53.05
C THR A 41 -5.12 10.42 53.94
N GLU A 42 -5.67 10.53 55.12
CA GLU A 42 -5.28 11.51 56.15
C GLU A 42 -4.55 10.81 57.29
N SER A 43 -3.36 11.33 57.65
CA SER A 43 -2.59 10.85 58.80
C SER A 43 -3.19 11.31 60.11
N LEU A 44 -2.70 10.77 61.25
CA LEU A 44 -3.08 11.26 62.57
C LEU A 44 -2.63 12.69 62.86
N GLN A 45 -1.66 13.21 62.07
CA GLN A 45 -1.18 14.58 62.11
C GLN A 45 -1.88 15.48 61.09
N GLU A 46 -3.05 15.06 60.57
CA GLU A 46 -3.88 15.82 59.62
C GLU A 46 -3.21 16.14 58.29
N GLN A 47 -2.22 15.33 57.87
CA GLN A 47 -1.57 15.45 56.58
C GLN A 47 -2.28 14.58 55.53
N LEU A 48 -2.66 15.17 54.39
CA LEU A 48 -3.26 14.44 53.28
C LEU A 48 -2.17 13.89 52.34
N SER A 49 -2.40 12.67 51.85
CA SER A 49 -1.60 12.09 50.75
C SER A 49 -1.86 12.83 49.44
N TYR A 50 -0.98 12.62 48.43
CA TYR A 50 -1.23 13.08 47.07
C TYR A 50 -2.50 12.48 46.46
N GLY A 51 -2.83 11.28 46.86
CA GLY A 51 -4.02 10.55 46.41
C GLY A 51 -3.76 9.66 45.21
N ALA A 52 -4.73 8.82 44.92
CA ALA A 52 -4.83 7.98 43.72
C ALA A 52 -6.20 8.19 43.07
N THR A 53 -6.25 8.06 41.75
CA THR A 53 -7.49 8.17 40.98
C THR A 53 -7.95 6.80 40.51
N ILE A 54 -9.26 6.58 40.54
CA ILE A 54 -9.94 5.43 39.95
C ILE A 54 -11.13 5.91 39.14
N SER A 55 -11.44 5.27 38.03
CA SER A 55 -12.64 5.58 37.23
C SER A 55 -13.56 4.38 37.21
N ALA A 56 -14.88 4.66 37.24
CA ALA A 56 -15.93 3.66 37.15
C ALA A 56 -17.11 4.21 36.35
N LYS A 57 -17.87 3.32 35.72
CA LYS A 57 -19.16 3.63 35.08
C LYS A 57 -20.25 2.88 35.85
N PRO A 58 -21.26 3.54 36.47
CA PRO A 58 -22.43 2.88 37.01
C PRO A 58 -23.22 2.20 35.89
N PHE A 59 -23.80 1.04 36.13
CA PHE A 59 -24.65 0.33 35.19
C PHE A 59 -25.79 -0.40 35.89
N VAL A 60 -26.83 -0.76 35.12
CA VAL A 60 -27.90 -1.65 35.58
C VAL A 60 -27.61 -3.02 35.03
N ALA A 61 -27.41 -3.99 35.92
CA ALA A 61 -27.15 -5.36 35.46
C ALA A 61 -28.41 -5.97 34.83
N ASP A 62 -28.21 -6.59 33.67
CA ASP A 62 -29.26 -7.31 32.94
C ASP A 62 -28.73 -8.61 32.33
N ASN A 63 -29.55 -9.27 31.52
CA ASN A 63 -29.21 -10.50 30.79
C ASN A 63 -29.43 -10.34 29.27
N ILE A 64 -29.34 -9.14 28.75
CA ILE A 64 -29.52 -8.82 27.35
C ILE A 64 -28.13 -8.81 26.73
N LYS A 65 -27.94 -9.60 25.67
CA LYS A 65 -26.69 -9.60 24.92
C LYS A 65 -26.56 -8.30 24.12
N PRO A 66 -25.35 -7.70 24.06
CA PRO A 66 -25.10 -6.58 23.15
C PRO A 66 -25.26 -6.98 21.70
N GLY A 67 -25.45 -5.99 20.83
CA GLY A 67 -25.44 -6.15 19.39
C GLY A 67 -24.10 -6.64 18.86
N VAL A 68 -24.12 -7.20 17.67
CA VAL A 68 -22.91 -7.63 16.95
C VAL A 68 -22.22 -6.40 16.38
N VAL A 69 -20.87 -6.35 16.44
CA VAL A 69 -20.10 -5.29 15.79
C VAL A 69 -20.36 -5.28 14.29
N VAL A 70 -20.31 -4.10 13.68
CA VAL A 70 -20.58 -3.91 12.25
C VAL A 70 -19.32 -3.45 11.51
N ASN A 71 -19.33 -3.52 10.17
CA ASN A 71 -18.25 -3.09 9.30
C ASN A 71 -16.87 -3.70 9.67
N LEU A 72 -16.88 -4.98 10.07
CA LEU A 72 -15.67 -5.72 10.44
C LEU A 72 -14.79 -5.98 9.23
N VAL A 73 -13.53 -5.50 9.28
CA VAL A 73 -12.53 -5.72 8.24
C VAL A 73 -11.26 -6.29 8.87
N GLY A 74 -10.72 -7.35 8.25
CA GLY A 74 -9.45 -7.98 8.64
C GLY A 74 -8.35 -7.75 7.62
N TYR A 75 -7.24 -7.18 8.04
CA TYR A 75 -6.05 -6.91 7.21
C TYR A 75 -4.94 -7.90 7.55
N LYS A 76 -4.28 -8.41 6.51
CA LYS A 76 -3.08 -9.23 6.68
C LYS A 76 -1.87 -8.31 6.84
N LEU A 77 -1.28 -8.20 8.05
CA LEU A 77 -0.03 -7.47 8.29
C LEU A 77 1.23 -8.28 8.00
N GLY A 78 1.14 -9.60 8.06
CA GLY A 78 2.26 -10.53 7.87
C GLY A 78 1.75 -11.96 7.84
N ASP A 79 2.64 -12.96 7.84
CA ASP A 79 2.25 -14.37 7.68
C ASP A 79 1.39 -14.92 8.82
N ASN A 80 1.55 -14.37 10.02
CA ASN A 80 0.83 -14.80 11.21
C ASN A 80 0.27 -13.61 12.02
N THR A 81 0.13 -12.44 11.40
CA THR A 81 -0.30 -11.21 12.07
C THR A 81 -1.44 -10.58 11.31
N ALA A 82 -2.56 -10.36 12.00
CA ALA A 82 -3.70 -9.65 11.49
C ALA A 82 -3.94 -8.34 12.25
N PHE A 83 -4.38 -7.32 11.53
CA PHE A 83 -4.99 -6.12 12.07
C PHE A 83 -6.47 -6.14 11.74
N VAL A 84 -7.30 -5.80 12.71
CA VAL A 84 -8.75 -5.84 12.56
C VAL A 84 -9.36 -4.52 13.01
N VAL A 85 -10.37 -4.06 12.30
CA VAL A 85 -11.16 -2.87 12.62
C VAL A 85 -12.64 -3.18 12.53
N TRP A 86 -13.46 -2.48 13.30
CA TRP A 86 -14.91 -2.60 13.31
C TRP A 86 -15.55 -1.31 13.76
N GLU A 87 -16.86 -1.24 13.66
CA GLU A 87 -17.67 -0.22 14.32
C GLU A 87 -18.41 -0.84 15.51
N SER A 88 -18.49 -0.08 16.61
CA SER A 88 -19.24 -0.50 17.79
C SER A 88 -20.73 -0.63 17.47
N PRO A 89 -21.45 -1.62 18.04
CA PRO A 89 -22.89 -1.61 18.00
C PRO A 89 -23.46 -0.38 18.75
N GLU A 90 -24.75 -0.10 18.52
CA GLU A 90 -25.41 1.08 19.10
C GLU A 90 -25.71 0.97 20.62
N ASP A 91 -25.28 -0.12 21.26
CA ASP A 91 -25.47 -0.35 22.69
C ASP A 91 -24.63 0.62 23.53
N ASN A 92 -25.24 1.15 24.60
CA ASN A 92 -24.61 2.16 25.49
C ASN A 92 -23.78 1.56 26.62
N ASP A 93 -23.87 0.26 26.81
CA ASP A 93 -23.31 -0.47 27.97
C ASP A 93 -22.15 -1.42 27.61
N ILE A 94 -21.57 -1.26 26.47
CA ILE A 94 -20.36 -2.02 26.08
C ILE A 94 -19.22 -1.70 27.07
N GLU A 95 -18.65 -2.75 27.66
CA GLU A 95 -17.48 -2.67 28.54
C GLU A 95 -16.18 -2.83 27.73
N LYS A 96 -16.18 -3.81 26.80
CA LYS A 96 -14.98 -4.22 26.07
C LYS A 96 -15.32 -5.00 24.81
N PHE A 97 -14.31 -5.21 23.97
CA PHE A 97 -14.37 -6.15 22.86
C PHE A 97 -13.35 -7.28 23.05
N ILE A 98 -13.71 -8.47 22.59
CA ILE A 98 -12.83 -9.63 22.51
C ILE A 98 -12.57 -9.91 21.02
N ILE A 99 -11.31 -9.92 20.63
CA ILE A 99 -10.85 -10.30 19.30
C ILE A 99 -10.28 -11.70 19.39
N ALA A 100 -10.71 -12.62 18.52
CA ALA A 100 -10.24 -14.01 18.50
C ALA A 100 -9.76 -14.41 17.10
N LEU A 101 -8.69 -15.22 17.05
CA LEU A 101 -8.13 -15.84 15.85
C LEU A 101 -7.72 -17.27 16.18
N GLY A 102 -8.57 -18.24 15.82
CA GLY A 102 -8.43 -19.62 16.26
C GLY A 102 -8.53 -19.74 17.79
N THR A 103 -7.43 -20.13 18.45
CA THR A 103 -7.34 -20.22 19.92
C THR A 103 -6.81 -18.97 20.60
N GLU A 104 -6.25 -18.06 19.84
CA GLU A 104 -5.68 -16.82 20.36
C GLU A 104 -6.78 -15.79 20.58
N THR A 105 -6.70 -15.05 21.68
CA THR A 105 -7.63 -13.97 22.03
C THR A 105 -6.92 -12.79 22.63
N ILE A 106 -7.42 -11.60 22.30
CA ILE A 106 -7.05 -10.35 22.97
C ILE A 106 -8.30 -9.59 23.37
N THR A 107 -8.17 -8.72 24.36
CA THR A 107 -9.26 -7.87 24.83
C THR A 107 -8.84 -6.42 24.71
N VAL A 108 -9.75 -5.58 24.24
CA VAL A 108 -9.59 -4.12 24.17
C VAL A 108 -10.79 -3.46 24.86
N ASP A 109 -10.63 -2.20 25.29
CA ASP A 109 -11.72 -1.44 25.91
C ASP A 109 -12.79 -1.03 24.90
N ALA A 110 -13.94 -0.56 25.39
CA ALA A 110 -15.07 -0.16 24.55
C ALA A 110 -14.82 1.05 23.66
N GLU A 111 -13.79 1.83 23.96
CA GLU A 111 -13.40 3.03 23.18
C GLU A 111 -12.46 2.66 22.03
N THR A 112 -11.95 1.42 22.02
CA THR A 112 -11.00 0.90 21.01
C THR A 112 -11.74 0.00 20.03
N THR A 113 -11.80 0.40 18.75
CA THR A 113 -12.49 -0.34 17.69
C THR A 113 -11.52 -0.96 16.67
N TYR A 114 -10.32 -1.30 17.13
CA TYR A 114 -9.29 -1.98 16.33
C TYR A 114 -8.36 -2.80 17.23
N GLY A 115 -7.61 -3.72 16.60
CA GLY A 115 -6.60 -4.48 17.33
C GLY A 115 -5.68 -5.27 16.41
N THR A 116 -4.51 -5.65 16.96
CA THR A 116 -3.56 -6.54 16.30
C THR A 116 -3.52 -7.87 17.02
N ILE A 117 -3.72 -8.96 16.31
CA ILE A 117 -3.69 -10.31 16.86
C ILE A 117 -2.75 -11.20 16.07
N TYR A 118 -2.08 -12.12 16.76
CA TYR A 118 -1.16 -13.08 16.18
C TYR A 118 -1.79 -14.47 16.18
N GLY A 119 -1.63 -15.20 15.07
CA GLY A 119 -2.17 -16.55 14.98
C GLY A 119 -2.21 -17.09 13.55
N ASN A 120 -2.94 -18.19 13.36
CA ASN A 120 -3.11 -18.82 12.05
C ASN A 120 -4.14 -18.05 11.22
N LEU A 121 -3.72 -17.31 10.22
CA LEU A 121 -4.57 -16.50 9.33
C LEU A 121 -5.48 -17.31 8.41
N SER A 122 -5.37 -18.67 8.39
CA SER A 122 -6.34 -19.54 7.73
C SER A 122 -7.64 -19.68 8.53
N GLN A 123 -7.67 -19.19 9.79
CA GLN A 123 -8.84 -19.17 10.64
C GLN A 123 -9.54 -17.82 10.53
N PRO A 124 -10.87 -17.78 10.70
CA PRO A 124 -11.60 -16.52 10.73
C PRO A 124 -11.21 -15.69 11.96
N LEU A 125 -11.10 -14.39 11.73
CA LEU A 125 -11.11 -13.38 12.79
C LEU A 125 -12.52 -13.22 13.30
N LYS A 126 -12.68 -13.20 14.62
CA LYS A 126 -13.97 -13.00 15.31
C LYS A 126 -13.86 -11.83 16.27
N VAL A 127 -14.89 -11.01 16.32
CA VAL A 127 -15.00 -9.93 17.29
C VAL A 127 -16.33 -10.05 18.02
N TYR A 128 -16.25 -9.95 19.35
CA TYR A 128 -17.40 -10.00 20.25
C TYR A 128 -17.45 -8.72 21.05
N ALA A 129 -18.64 -8.16 21.20
CA ALA A 129 -18.91 -7.13 22.19
C ALA A 129 -19.27 -7.78 23.52
N VAL A 130 -18.80 -7.19 24.62
CA VAL A 130 -19.14 -7.63 26.01
C VAL A 130 -19.62 -6.41 26.77
N ASP A 131 -20.78 -6.53 27.41
CA ASP A 131 -21.37 -5.47 28.23
C ASP A 131 -20.86 -5.47 29.68
N TYR A 132 -21.24 -4.46 30.44
CA TYR A 132 -20.89 -4.36 31.87
C TYR A 132 -21.51 -5.46 32.74
N SER A 133 -22.56 -6.15 32.26
CA SER A 133 -23.20 -7.29 32.95
C SER A 133 -22.48 -8.60 32.66
N GLY A 134 -21.53 -8.61 31.71
CA GLY A 134 -20.76 -9.77 31.26
C GLY A 134 -21.47 -10.59 30.18
N ASN A 135 -22.57 -10.10 29.61
CA ASN A 135 -23.19 -10.74 28.45
C ASN A 135 -22.32 -10.50 27.21
N THR A 136 -22.21 -11.52 26.34
CA THR A 136 -21.39 -11.49 25.17
C THR A 136 -22.26 -11.60 23.91
N SER A 137 -22.02 -10.75 22.94
CA SER A 137 -22.70 -10.79 21.63
C SER A 137 -22.42 -12.09 20.87
N ASP A 138 -23.19 -12.34 19.82
CA ASP A 138 -22.76 -13.29 18.80
C ASP A 138 -21.52 -12.74 18.07
N ALA A 139 -20.73 -13.62 17.46
CA ALA A 139 -19.52 -13.21 16.77
C ALA A 139 -19.81 -12.47 15.45
N ALA A 140 -19.15 -11.35 15.20
CA ALA A 140 -18.88 -10.95 13.81
C ALA A 140 -17.65 -11.69 13.32
N GLU A 141 -17.65 -12.12 12.06
CA GLU A 141 -16.57 -12.91 11.48
C GLU A 141 -16.09 -12.33 10.15
N THR A 142 -14.77 -12.35 9.93
CA THR A 142 -14.13 -11.99 8.65
C THR A 142 -12.83 -12.77 8.48
N MET A 143 -12.23 -12.71 7.28
CA MET A 143 -10.89 -13.25 7.04
C MET A 143 -9.87 -12.11 7.00
N ALA A 144 -8.64 -12.37 7.45
CA ALA A 144 -7.53 -11.44 7.33
C ALA A 144 -6.93 -11.47 5.91
N ASN A 145 -7.65 -10.93 4.93
CA ASN A 145 -7.28 -10.96 3.51
C ASN A 145 -7.28 -9.58 2.84
N ALA A 146 -7.73 -8.53 3.52
CA ALA A 146 -7.61 -7.18 2.99
C ALA A 146 -6.14 -6.74 2.95
N ALA A 147 -5.75 -6.07 1.86
CA ALA A 147 -4.42 -5.48 1.73
C ALA A 147 -4.31 -4.27 2.66
N VAL A 148 -3.17 -4.17 3.38
CA VAL A 148 -2.87 -3.05 4.29
C VAL A 148 -2.60 -1.77 3.50
N VAL A 149 -1.97 -1.93 2.35
CA VAL A 149 -1.64 -0.85 1.42
C VAL A 149 -1.95 -1.29 0.00
N THR A 150 -2.28 -0.34 -0.84
CA THR A 150 -2.21 -0.50 -2.29
C THR A 150 -1.03 0.31 -2.81
N ILE A 151 -0.37 -0.19 -3.84
CA ILE A 151 0.82 0.42 -4.40
C ILE A 151 0.56 0.68 -5.87
N ASP A 152 0.68 1.95 -6.25
CA ASP A 152 0.72 2.38 -7.63
C ASP A 152 2.13 2.84 -7.96
N GLY A 153 2.51 2.78 -9.24
CA GLY A 153 3.81 3.26 -9.64
C GLY A 153 3.88 3.50 -11.13
N PHE A 154 4.83 4.31 -11.51
CA PHE A 154 5.13 4.59 -12.91
C PHE A 154 6.61 4.83 -13.11
N ASP A 155 7.07 4.49 -14.30
CA ASP A 155 8.41 4.68 -14.81
C ASP A 155 8.37 5.67 -15.99
N ASP A 156 9.19 6.69 -15.96
CA ASP A 156 9.35 7.62 -17.08
C ASP A 156 10.64 7.38 -17.88
N GLY A 157 11.39 6.33 -17.53
CA GLY A 157 12.66 5.94 -18.11
C GLY A 157 13.89 6.59 -17.49
N ASP A 158 13.72 7.61 -16.67
CA ASP A 158 14.79 8.27 -15.92
C ASP A 158 14.59 8.09 -14.41
N THR A 159 13.32 7.99 -13.96
CA THR A 159 12.94 7.77 -12.56
C THR A 159 11.82 6.74 -12.44
N GLU A 160 11.86 6.03 -11.32
CA GLU A 160 10.79 5.19 -10.82
C GLU A 160 10.06 5.92 -9.70
N THR A 161 8.75 5.97 -9.73
CA THR A 161 7.95 6.55 -8.67
C THR A 161 6.96 5.52 -8.16
N VAL A 162 6.92 5.33 -6.84
CA VAL A 162 5.88 4.54 -6.17
C VAL A 162 5.02 5.45 -5.33
N GLN A 163 3.71 5.18 -5.34
CA GLN A 163 2.72 5.77 -4.44
C GLN A 163 2.13 4.68 -3.57
N ILE A 164 2.25 4.83 -2.27
CA ILE A 164 1.77 3.88 -1.28
C ILE A 164 0.53 4.48 -0.63
N HIS A 165 -0.62 3.88 -0.88
CA HIS A 165 -1.91 4.27 -0.31
C HIS A 165 -2.19 3.41 0.91
N LYS A 166 -2.37 4.03 2.05
CA LYS A 166 -2.69 3.39 3.34
C LYS A 166 -3.99 3.95 3.87
N ASP A 167 -4.89 3.05 4.29
CA ASP A 167 -6.06 3.47 5.06
C ASP A 167 -5.59 4.16 6.36
N PRO A 168 -6.00 5.42 6.62
CA PRO A 168 -5.60 6.17 7.82
C PRO A 168 -5.91 5.44 9.12
N ILE A 169 -6.96 4.62 9.16
CA ILE A 169 -7.36 3.85 10.35
C ILE A 169 -6.30 2.81 10.76
N ILE A 170 -5.45 2.38 9.82
CA ILE A 170 -4.38 1.41 10.10
C ILE A 170 -3.19 2.14 10.74
N SER A 171 -3.35 2.54 12.00
CA SER A 171 -2.31 3.22 12.77
C SER A 171 -1.13 2.32 13.13
N ALA A 172 -1.27 1.00 13.00
CA ALA A 172 -0.20 0.04 13.23
C ALA A 172 0.99 0.19 12.27
N VAL A 173 0.79 0.78 11.08
CA VAL A 173 1.85 1.09 10.14
C VAL A 173 2.31 2.52 10.33
N ASP A 174 3.53 2.71 10.81
CA ASP A 174 4.13 4.00 11.15
C ASP A 174 5.34 4.38 10.29
N GLY A 175 5.76 3.53 9.35
CA GLY A 175 6.86 3.79 8.44
C GLY A 175 6.93 2.83 7.25
N TYR A 176 7.75 3.23 6.26
CA TYR A 176 8.09 2.42 5.09
C TYR A 176 9.60 2.37 4.88
N VAL A 177 10.08 1.22 4.41
CA VAL A 177 11.38 1.08 3.75
C VAL A 177 11.11 0.66 2.31
N ILE A 178 11.55 1.45 1.37
CA ILE A 178 11.43 1.16 -0.05
C ILE A 178 12.81 0.77 -0.55
N THR A 179 12.95 -0.44 -1.10
CA THR A 179 14.22 -0.93 -1.65
C THR A 179 14.09 -1.06 -3.16
N TYR A 180 15.02 -0.42 -3.87
CA TYR A 180 15.09 -0.44 -5.32
C TYR A 180 16.56 -0.51 -5.76
N PHE A 181 16.94 -1.49 -6.56
CA PHE A 181 18.33 -1.78 -6.94
C PHE A 181 19.33 -1.75 -5.76
N GLY A 182 18.92 -2.35 -4.63
CA GLY A 182 19.77 -2.41 -3.44
C GLY A 182 19.89 -1.09 -2.68
N GLN A 183 19.29 0.00 -3.14
CA GLN A 183 19.19 1.27 -2.42
C GLN A 183 17.96 1.27 -1.53
N GLU A 184 18.10 1.76 -0.29
CA GLU A 184 17.00 1.91 0.64
C GLU A 184 16.57 3.37 0.78
N TYR A 185 15.27 3.59 0.67
CA TYR A 185 14.59 4.87 0.90
C TYR A 185 13.63 4.70 2.08
N ARG A 186 13.83 5.49 3.14
CA ARG A 186 12.99 5.42 4.35
C ARG A 186 12.06 6.60 4.40
N SER A 187 10.80 6.37 4.83
CA SER A 187 9.89 7.47 5.09
C SER A 187 10.41 8.29 6.28
N GLU A 188 10.60 9.60 6.07
CA GLU A 188 11.08 10.54 7.09
C GLU A 188 9.93 11.35 7.72
N VAL A 189 8.68 11.04 7.36
CA VAL A 189 7.49 11.77 7.80
C VAL A 189 6.73 11.00 8.88
N SER A 190 6.29 11.70 9.91
CA SER A 190 5.44 11.13 10.98
C SER A 190 4.43 12.19 11.45
N PRO A 191 3.11 11.89 11.45
CA PRO A 191 2.50 10.62 11.00
C PRO A 191 2.61 10.41 9.49
N LEU A 192 2.51 9.16 9.03
CA LEU A 192 2.48 8.85 7.61
C LEU A 192 1.23 9.49 6.96
N PRO A 193 1.36 10.12 5.79
CA PRO A 193 0.22 10.59 5.01
C PRO A 193 -0.59 9.40 4.49
N GLU A 194 -1.84 9.66 4.11
CA GLU A 194 -2.70 8.67 3.44
C GLU A 194 -2.06 8.15 2.15
N VAL A 195 -1.41 9.03 1.42
CA VAL A 195 -0.62 8.69 0.22
C VAL A 195 0.82 9.12 0.45
N TYR A 196 1.73 8.17 0.49
CA TYR A 196 3.18 8.41 0.53
C TYR A 196 3.77 8.19 -0.86
N SER A 197 4.52 9.16 -1.36
CA SER A 197 5.17 9.07 -2.68
C SER A 197 6.69 9.10 -2.54
N GLN A 198 7.36 8.19 -3.22
CA GLN A 198 8.82 8.11 -3.32
C GLN A 198 9.25 8.02 -4.78
N THR A 199 10.05 8.98 -5.21
CA THR A 199 10.72 8.94 -6.52
C THR A 199 12.16 8.49 -6.34
N MET A 200 12.59 7.57 -7.18
CA MET A 200 13.91 6.94 -7.15
C MET A 200 14.55 7.07 -8.53
N PRO A 201 15.85 7.40 -8.63
CA PRO A 201 16.53 7.38 -9.92
C PRO A 201 16.62 5.94 -10.43
N VAL A 202 16.41 5.73 -11.71
CA VAL A 202 16.75 4.46 -12.35
C VAL A 202 18.27 4.31 -12.30
N ASP A 203 18.73 3.19 -11.73
CA ASP A 203 20.18 2.90 -11.70
C ASP A 203 20.69 2.51 -13.08
N ASN A 204 21.18 3.50 -13.82
CA ASN A 204 21.75 3.32 -15.13
C ASN A 204 23.14 2.64 -15.13
N ASP A 205 23.71 2.29 -13.96
CA ASP A 205 25.00 1.63 -13.84
C ASP A 205 24.92 0.10 -13.90
N GLN A 206 23.70 -0.45 -13.89
CA GLN A 206 23.52 -1.90 -14.00
C GLN A 206 23.96 -2.41 -15.37
N PRO A 207 24.59 -3.59 -15.45
CA PRO A 207 25.07 -4.15 -16.71
C PRO A 207 23.88 -4.49 -17.61
N LEU A 208 23.77 -3.74 -18.68
CA LEU A 208 22.87 -4.03 -19.78
C LEU A 208 23.26 -5.34 -20.47
N TRP A 209 22.28 -5.99 -21.05
CA TRP A 209 22.39 -7.14 -21.93
C TRP A 209 23.78 -7.33 -22.50
N LEU A 210 24.48 -8.32 -22.01
CA LEU A 210 25.74 -8.73 -22.58
C LEU A 210 25.47 -9.81 -23.61
N ASP A 211 25.90 -9.52 -24.84
CA ASP A 211 26.13 -10.47 -25.92
C ASP A 211 25.45 -11.85 -25.82
N GLY A 212 24.35 -12.02 -26.51
CA GLY A 212 23.89 -13.34 -26.95
C GLY A 212 23.10 -14.18 -25.99
N ASP A 213 22.92 -13.80 -24.72
CA ASP A 213 22.08 -14.55 -23.79
C ASP A 213 20.69 -13.91 -23.67
N LYS A 214 19.74 -14.43 -24.46
CA LYS A 214 18.37 -13.96 -24.58
C LYS A 214 17.52 -14.20 -23.31
N THR A 215 18.08 -14.75 -22.24
CA THR A 215 17.32 -15.30 -21.12
C THR A 215 17.47 -14.55 -19.80
N GLN A 216 18.27 -13.49 -19.73
CA GLN A 216 18.51 -12.79 -18.46
C GLN A 216 18.19 -11.30 -18.56
N GLY A 217 16.91 -10.97 -18.50
CA GLY A 217 16.44 -9.62 -18.21
C GLY A 217 16.62 -9.30 -16.74
N SER A 218 17.82 -8.92 -16.30
CA SER A 218 18.07 -8.51 -14.91
C SER A 218 17.65 -7.07 -14.60
N TRP A 219 16.97 -6.41 -15.50
CA TRP A 219 16.48 -5.03 -15.39
C TRP A 219 15.22 -4.86 -14.60
N LEU A 220 14.54 -5.94 -14.35
CA LEU A 220 13.19 -5.98 -13.87
C LEU A 220 13.19 -6.35 -12.38
N GLU A 221 13.96 -5.59 -11.57
CA GLU A 221 13.87 -5.74 -10.14
C GLU A 221 12.59 -5.04 -9.64
N PRO A 222 11.73 -5.77 -8.92
CA PRO A 222 10.57 -5.15 -8.31
C PRO A 222 11.00 -4.13 -7.26
N VAL A 223 10.25 -3.05 -7.13
CA VAL A 223 10.33 -2.19 -5.97
C VAL A 223 9.79 -2.96 -4.78
N LYS A 224 10.59 -3.10 -3.72
CA LYS A 224 10.17 -3.72 -2.47
C LYS A 224 9.72 -2.65 -1.49
N VAL A 225 8.48 -2.77 -1.03
CA VAL A 225 7.91 -1.88 -0.02
C VAL A 225 7.73 -2.66 1.27
N THR A 226 8.56 -2.36 2.26
CA THR A 226 8.49 -2.98 3.59
C THR A 226 7.76 -2.03 4.55
N LEU A 227 6.71 -2.52 5.18
CA LEU A 227 5.94 -1.81 6.19
C LEU A 227 6.64 -1.91 7.54
N LEU A 228 6.65 -0.80 8.29
CA LEU A 228 7.19 -0.74 9.64
C LEU A 228 6.09 -0.51 10.67
N SER A 229 6.27 -1.10 11.85
CA SER A 229 5.48 -0.84 13.06
C SER A 229 6.42 -0.73 14.25
N GLY A 230 6.45 0.43 14.91
CA GLY A 230 7.41 0.71 15.97
C GLY A 230 8.86 0.54 15.52
N GLY A 231 9.17 0.86 14.26
CA GLY A 231 10.48 0.69 13.64
C GLY A 231 10.87 -0.75 13.28
N LYS A 232 9.98 -1.73 13.47
CA LYS A 232 10.20 -3.14 13.09
C LYS A 232 9.49 -3.45 11.79
N GLU A 233 10.12 -4.26 10.96
CA GLU A 233 9.53 -4.78 9.73
C GLU A 233 8.38 -5.75 10.05
N ILE A 234 7.24 -5.56 9.39
CA ILE A 234 6.04 -6.39 9.59
C ILE A 234 5.58 -7.10 8.32
N SER A 235 5.78 -6.51 7.15
CA SER A 235 5.42 -7.11 5.87
C SER A 235 6.20 -6.46 4.74
N THR A 236 6.45 -7.21 3.67
CA THR A 236 7.08 -6.70 2.45
C THR A 236 6.22 -7.04 1.24
N TYR A 237 6.02 -6.05 0.38
CA TYR A 237 5.33 -6.16 -0.90
C TYR A 237 6.35 -5.94 -2.01
N GLU A 238 6.24 -6.73 -3.06
CA GLU A 238 6.99 -6.51 -4.29
C GLU A 238 6.04 -5.91 -5.34
N TYR A 239 6.46 -4.80 -5.95
CA TYR A 239 5.68 -4.07 -6.92
C TYR A 239 6.52 -3.78 -8.15
N LEU A 240 5.98 -4.12 -9.32
CA LEU A 240 6.62 -3.83 -10.58
C LEU A 240 6.10 -2.49 -11.10
N THR A 241 6.95 -1.47 -11.12
CA THR A 241 6.62 -0.13 -11.62
C THR A 241 6.74 -0.04 -13.13
N TYR A 242 7.62 -0.84 -13.70
CA TYR A 242 7.87 -0.84 -15.13
C TYR A 242 6.75 -1.53 -15.90
N ASN A 243 6.55 -1.06 -17.15
CA ASN A 243 5.53 -1.57 -18.06
C ASN A 243 4.10 -1.52 -17.52
N ASN A 244 3.81 -0.67 -16.52
CA ASN A 244 2.44 -0.37 -16.13
C ASN A 244 1.79 0.58 -17.14
N ILE A 245 0.51 0.33 -17.47
CA ILE A 245 -0.28 1.13 -18.41
C ILE A 245 -1.49 1.72 -17.67
N PRO A 246 -1.69 3.05 -17.68
CA PRO A 246 -0.93 4.09 -18.39
C PRO A 246 0.50 4.26 -17.87
N GLY A 247 1.42 4.60 -18.74
CA GLY A 247 2.83 4.74 -18.37
C GLY A 247 3.77 4.54 -19.55
N THR A 248 5.03 4.26 -19.24
CA THR A 248 6.10 4.10 -20.22
C THR A 248 6.60 2.65 -20.28
N VAL A 249 6.71 2.12 -21.48
CA VAL A 249 7.38 0.84 -21.77
C VAL A 249 8.71 1.16 -22.44
N MET A 250 9.80 0.96 -21.70
CA MET A 250 11.15 1.18 -22.23
C MET A 250 11.58 0.01 -23.10
N LEU A 251 12.36 0.28 -24.16
CA LEU A 251 12.93 -0.78 -24.99
C LEU A 251 13.69 -1.82 -24.13
N THR A 252 14.40 -1.34 -23.14
CA THR A 252 15.20 -2.18 -22.22
C THR A 252 14.37 -3.12 -21.36
N HIS A 253 13.06 -2.90 -21.23
CA HIS A 253 12.14 -3.75 -20.46
C HIS A 253 11.55 -4.92 -21.28
N ALA A 254 12.12 -5.18 -22.46
CA ALA A 254 11.68 -6.29 -23.29
C ALA A 254 12.02 -7.65 -22.67
N THR A 255 11.08 -8.57 -22.71
CA THR A 255 11.31 -9.97 -22.36
C THR A 255 11.94 -10.75 -23.53
N GLU A 256 11.74 -10.25 -24.74
CA GLU A 256 12.36 -10.76 -25.95
C GLU A 256 12.66 -9.60 -26.91
N LEU A 257 13.87 -9.54 -27.44
CA LEU A 257 14.27 -8.64 -28.50
C LEU A 257 14.82 -9.46 -29.67
N TYR A 258 14.32 -9.20 -30.85
CA TYR A 258 14.85 -9.79 -32.07
C TYR A 258 15.42 -8.72 -32.98
N ASP A 259 16.72 -8.74 -33.14
CA ASP A 259 17.47 -8.06 -34.21
C ASP A 259 18.81 -8.79 -34.40
N GLU A 260 19.14 -9.17 -35.63
CA GLU A 260 20.48 -9.68 -35.96
C GLU A 260 21.51 -8.54 -35.87
N GLY A 261 22.10 -8.34 -34.69
CA GLY A 261 23.17 -7.37 -34.48
C GLY A 261 22.87 -6.21 -33.55
N VAL A 262 21.78 -6.27 -32.77
CA VAL A 262 21.50 -5.26 -31.72
C VAL A 262 22.55 -5.34 -30.63
N THR A 263 23.31 -4.29 -30.54
CA THR A 263 24.05 -3.94 -29.33
C THR A 263 23.30 -2.79 -28.64
N VAL A 264 22.65 -3.07 -27.52
CA VAL A 264 22.21 -2.01 -26.61
C VAL A 264 23.48 -1.39 -26.04
N LYS A 265 23.79 -0.15 -26.41
CA LYS A 265 24.98 0.57 -25.92
C LYS A 265 24.55 1.73 -25.07
N ARG A 266 25.23 1.91 -23.95
CA ARG A 266 25.12 3.11 -23.14
C ARG A 266 25.64 4.31 -23.95
N ASN A 267 24.90 5.41 -24.01
CA ASN A 267 25.34 6.63 -24.64
C ASN A 267 26.48 7.30 -23.85
N ASN A 268 27.21 8.18 -24.50
CA ASN A 268 28.33 8.93 -23.91
C ASN A 268 27.93 9.86 -22.77
N ASP A 269 26.61 10.15 -22.58
CA ASP A 269 26.07 10.90 -21.46
C ASP A 269 25.96 10.05 -20.18
N GLY A 270 26.18 8.74 -20.28
CA GLY A 270 26.09 7.78 -19.18
C GLY A 270 24.67 7.54 -18.66
N LYS A 271 23.65 8.20 -19.24
CA LYS A 271 22.27 8.22 -18.74
C LYS A 271 21.25 7.65 -19.71
N SER A 272 21.54 7.63 -20.99
CA SER A 272 20.64 7.10 -22.01
C SER A 272 21.27 5.89 -22.69
N PHE A 273 20.41 4.99 -23.17
CA PHE A 273 20.85 3.82 -23.91
C PHE A 273 20.61 4.04 -25.38
N ASN A 274 21.65 3.81 -26.17
CA ASN A 274 21.52 3.74 -27.60
C ASN A 274 20.94 2.37 -27.94
N SER A 275 19.65 2.28 -27.92
CA SER A 275 18.90 1.12 -28.34
C SER A 275 18.62 1.26 -29.83
N ASN A 276 19.55 0.84 -30.62
CA ASN A 276 19.33 0.74 -32.06
C ASN A 276 18.59 -0.56 -32.37
N LEU A 277 17.26 -0.59 -32.18
CA LEU A 277 16.47 -1.48 -32.99
C LEU A 277 16.51 -0.92 -34.42
N GLY A 278 17.30 -1.54 -35.25
CA GLY A 278 17.47 -1.14 -36.64
C GLY A 278 18.81 -0.54 -37.00
N ASN A 279 19.82 -1.37 -37.08
CA ASN A 279 21.07 -0.98 -37.69
C ASN A 279 20.84 -0.70 -39.19
N PHE A 280 21.49 0.33 -39.71
CA PHE A 280 21.49 0.74 -41.11
C PHE A 280 21.79 -0.38 -42.10
N GLU A 281 22.50 -1.41 -41.68
CA GLU A 281 22.93 -2.51 -42.53
C GLU A 281 21.85 -3.57 -42.76
N ASN A 282 20.82 -3.63 -41.90
CA ASN A 282 19.75 -4.63 -41.95
C ASN A 282 18.46 -4.10 -42.57
N LYS A 283 18.53 -3.32 -43.63
CA LYS A 283 17.34 -2.90 -44.38
C LYS A 283 16.59 -4.11 -44.92
N GLY A 284 15.38 -4.31 -44.40
CA GLY A 284 14.47 -5.39 -44.81
C GLY A 284 14.40 -6.57 -43.87
N THR A 285 15.10 -6.56 -42.73
CA THR A 285 14.94 -7.58 -41.68
C THR A 285 13.93 -7.09 -40.66
N PRO A 286 12.90 -7.87 -40.30
CA PRO A 286 11.96 -7.50 -39.28
C PRO A 286 12.67 -7.44 -37.92
N ILE A 287 12.31 -6.42 -37.14
CA ILE A 287 12.83 -6.16 -35.81
C ILE A 287 11.64 -6.09 -34.91
N TYR A 288 11.71 -6.76 -33.75
CA TYR A 288 10.62 -6.67 -32.79
C TYR A 288 11.11 -6.73 -31.34
N GLY A 289 10.28 -6.18 -30.45
CA GLY A 289 10.39 -6.36 -29.00
C GLY A 289 9.09 -6.92 -28.44
N VAL A 290 9.20 -7.82 -27.47
CA VAL A 290 8.06 -8.37 -26.69
C VAL A 290 8.20 -7.95 -25.25
N TYR A 291 7.10 -7.51 -24.66
CA TYR A 291 7.05 -6.96 -23.31
C TYR A 291 5.89 -7.59 -22.53
N ASP A 292 6.13 -7.89 -21.27
CA ASP A 292 5.05 -8.11 -20.32
C ASP A 292 4.57 -6.76 -19.81
N ILE A 293 3.30 -6.44 -20.01
CA ILE A 293 2.70 -5.20 -19.54
C ILE A 293 1.60 -5.49 -18.52
N ASN A 294 1.38 -4.55 -17.61
CA ASN A 294 0.29 -4.61 -16.65
C ASN A 294 -0.63 -3.40 -16.84
N VAL A 295 -1.84 -3.64 -17.32
CA VAL A 295 -2.85 -2.61 -17.53
C VAL A 295 -3.64 -2.41 -16.24
N LEU A 296 -3.56 -1.21 -15.68
CA LEU A 296 -4.14 -0.89 -14.37
C LEU A 296 -5.66 -0.71 -14.44
N GLU A 297 -6.22 -0.36 -15.60
CA GLU A 297 -7.66 -0.16 -15.79
C GLU A 297 -8.08 -0.33 -17.26
N ASP A 298 -9.32 -0.76 -17.49
CA ASP A 298 -9.88 -0.87 -18.84
C ASP A 298 -9.93 0.50 -19.54
N GLY A 299 -9.68 0.54 -20.84
CA GLY A 299 -9.84 1.78 -21.60
C GLY A 299 -9.24 1.78 -22.99
N GLU A 300 -9.39 2.92 -23.65
CA GLU A 300 -8.66 3.26 -24.88
C GLU A 300 -7.44 4.10 -24.50
N TYR A 301 -6.33 3.81 -25.15
CA TYR A 301 -5.04 4.45 -24.88
C TYR A 301 -4.43 4.99 -26.16
N GLU A 302 -3.90 6.20 -26.09
CA GLU A 302 -2.97 6.72 -27.08
C GLU A 302 -1.58 6.13 -26.83
N ALA A 303 -1.04 5.37 -27.80
CA ALA A 303 0.31 4.83 -27.76
C ALA A 303 1.23 5.64 -28.67
N TYR A 304 2.26 6.23 -28.06
CA TYR A 304 3.28 7.05 -28.75
C TYR A 304 4.60 6.31 -28.78
N ILE A 305 5.03 5.86 -29.97
CA ILE A 305 6.39 5.33 -30.15
C ILE A 305 7.38 6.48 -30.27
N TYR A 306 8.44 6.46 -29.45
CA TYR A 306 9.54 7.41 -29.53
C TYR A 306 10.65 6.85 -30.39
N PHE A 307 10.88 7.50 -31.51
CA PHE A 307 11.84 7.09 -32.52
C PHE A 307 12.88 8.19 -32.81
N ALA A 308 14.04 7.80 -33.32
CA ALA A 308 15.04 8.72 -33.84
C ALA A 308 15.35 8.41 -35.31
N ASN A 309 15.56 9.48 -36.06
CA ASN A 309 16.00 9.69 -37.39
C ASN A 309 14.97 9.43 -38.50
N GLU A 310 14.63 8.21 -38.92
CA GLU A 310 13.89 8.07 -40.17
C GLU A 310 12.35 8.18 -40.00
N LYS A 311 11.75 9.09 -40.76
CA LYS A 311 10.30 9.25 -40.92
C LYS A 311 9.69 8.20 -41.84
N GLY A 312 8.38 8.02 -41.70
CA GLY A 312 7.57 7.18 -42.58
C GLY A 312 7.88 5.69 -42.49
N LYS A 313 8.48 5.24 -41.38
CA LYS A 313 8.65 3.81 -41.12
C LYS A 313 7.41 3.24 -40.52
N THR A 314 6.93 2.15 -41.06
CA THR A 314 5.78 1.41 -40.47
C THR A 314 6.21 0.65 -39.24
N PHE A 315 5.38 0.68 -38.21
CA PHE A 315 5.44 -0.18 -37.04
C PHE A 315 4.08 -0.81 -36.78
N THR A 316 4.08 -1.92 -36.07
CA THR A 316 2.85 -2.58 -35.61
C THR A 316 2.95 -2.81 -34.11
N ILE A 317 1.88 -2.47 -33.38
CA ILE A 317 1.68 -2.81 -31.98
C ILE A 317 0.68 -3.95 -31.94
N THR A 318 1.06 -5.08 -31.35
CA THR A 318 0.20 -6.26 -31.21
C THR A 318 0.04 -6.61 -29.73
N ILE A 319 -1.20 -6.85 -29.31
CA ILE A 319 -1.55 -7.26 -27.93
C ILE A 319 -2.02 -8.72 -27.96
N ASP A 320 -1.40 -9.57 -27.14
CA ASP A 320 -1.73 -10.98 -26.93
C ASP A 320 -1.79 -11.82 -28.24
N ASP A 321 -1.01 -11.41 -29.25
CA ASP A 321 -1.02 -11.99 -30.60
C ASP A 321 -2.39 -11.93 -31.32
N GLU A 322 -3.37 -11.19 -30.77
CA GLU A 322 -4.75 -11.13 -31.30
C GLU A 322 -5.09 -9.80 -31.94
N THR A 323 -4.80 -8.69 -31.24
CA THR A 323 -5.16 -7.33 -31.68
C THR A 323 -3.92 -6.59 -32.18
N SER A 324 -3.94 -6.17 -33.44
CA SER A 324 -2.84 -5.42 -34.06
C SER A 324 -3.27 -4.06 -34.52
N VAL A 325 -2.47 -3.04 -34.26
CA VAL A 325 -2.63 -1.67 -34.74
C VAL A 325 -1.36 -1.23 -35.45
N GLU A 326 -1.53 -0.73 -36.68
CA GLU A 326 -0.42 -0.21 -37.50
C GLU A 326 -0.27 1.31 -37.33
N GLY A 327 0.97 1.77 -37.26
CA GLY A 327 1.31 3.17 -37.25
C GLY A 327 2.55 3.46 -38.09
N GLN A 328 2.89 4.74 -38.14
CA GLN A 328 4.10 5.20 -38.85
C GLN A 328 4.87 6.21 -38.03
N THR A 329 6.22 6.14 -38.09
CA THR A 329 7.08 7.22 -37.59
C THR A 329 6.70 8.52 -38.31
N GLY A 330 6.78 9.64 -37.61
CA GLY A 330 6.17 10.91 -38.03
C GLY A 330 6.55 11.44 -39.42
N PRO A 331 5.93 12.57 -39.81
CA PRO A 331 6.17 13.15 -41.14
C PRO A 331 7.56 13.77 -41.28
N GLU A 332 8.26 13.96 -40.17
CA GLU A 332 9.57 14.58 -40.14
C GLU A 332 10.62 13.63 -39.52
N ASN A 333 11.87 13.76 -39.94
CA ASN A 333 12.98 13.10 -39.26
C ASN A 333 13.24 13.80 -37.92
N SER A 334 13.76 13.06 -36.93
CA SER A 334 14.34 13.72 -35.75
C SER A 334 15.65 14.46 -36.16
N ALA A 335 16.13 15.32 -35.26
CA ALA A 335 17.32 16.14 -35.54
C ALA A 335 18.59 15.29 -35.79
N ASN A 336 18.69 14.14 -35.14
CA ASN A 336 19.80 13.20 -35.26
C ASN A 336 19.39 11.83 -34.70
N TRP A 337 20.33 10.87 -34.69
CA TRP A 337 20.11 9.51 -34.22
C TRP A 337 19.92 9.38 -32.67
N ASP A 338 20.22 10.41 -31.92
CA ASP A 338 20.15 10.43 -30.46
C ASP A 338 19.01 11.31 -29.94
N THR A 339 18.28 12.00 -30.85
CA THR A 339 17.11 12.82 -30.51
C THR A 339 15.84 12.05 -30.84
N TYR A 340 15.15 11.55 -29.79
CA TYR A 340 13.93 10.79 -29.92
C TYR A 340 12.71 11.71 -29.88
N ILE A 341 11.85 11.56 -30.89
CA ILE A 341 10.58 12.29 -30.99
C ILE A 341 9.41 11.30 -31.05
N PRO A 342 8.21 11.68 -30.55
CA PRO A 342 7.05 10.81 -30.64
C PRO A 342 6.54 10.69 -32.07
N ALA A 343 6.23 9.47 -32.50
CA ALA A 343 5.39 9.22 -33.66
C ALA A 343 3.94 9.71 -33.40
N PRO A 344 3.13 9.95 -34.44
CA PRO A 344 1.70 10.11 -34.27
C PRO A 344 1.11 8.95 -33.47
N ALA A 345 0.20 9.26 -32.52
CA ALA A 345 -0.42 8.25 -31.67
C ALA A 345 -1.21 7.23 -32.49
N VAL A 346 -1.15 5.98 -32.05
CA VAL A 346 -2.13 4.96 -32.43
C VAL A 346 -3.03 4.66 -31.23
N ILE A 347 -4.28 4.31 -31.47
CA ILE A 347 -5.24 4.01 -30.42
C ILE A 347 -5.28 2.50 -30.20
N VAL A 348 -5.08 2.10 -28.95
CA VAL A 348 -5.10 0.69 -28.52
C VAL A 348 -6.14 0.54 -27.42
N ALA A 349 -7.09 -0.39 -27.59
CA ALA A 349 -8.02 -0.77 -26.53
C ALA A 349 -7.38 -1.86 -25.67
N LEU A 350 -7.34 -1.63 -24.34
CA LEU A 350 -6.73 -2.55 -23.38
C LEU A 350 -7.72 -2.85 -22.26
N THR A 351 -7.71 -4.09 -21.77
CA THR A 351 -8.42 -4.50 -20.56
C THR A 351 -7.49 -4.55 -19.37
N GLN A 352 -8.02 -4.39 -18.18
CA GLN A 352 -7.24 -4.50 -16.94
C GLN A 352 -6.61 -5.88 -16.81
N GLY A 353 -5.35 -5.95 -16.41
CA GLY A 353 -4.60 -7.19 -16.20
C GLY A 353 -3.26 -7.23 -16.93
N THR A 354 -2.66 -8.41 -16.93
CA THR A 354 -1.36 -8.65 -17.60
C THR A 354 -1.58 -9.06 -19.05
N HIS A 355 -0.79 -8.47 -19.96
CA HIS A 355 -0.84 -8.71 -21.38
C HIS A 355 0.56 -8.84 -21.96
N LYS A 356 0.65 -9.46 -23.15
CA LYS A 356 1.85 -9.45 -24.00
C LYS A 356 1.72 -8.30 -25.01
N LEU A 357 2.64 -7.36 -24.94
CA LEU A 357 2.79 -6.31 -25.94
C LEU A 357 3.95 -6.69 -26.88
N ARG A 358 3.69 -6.69 -28.17
CA ARG A 358 4.71 -6.85 -29.19
C ARG A 358 4.76 -5.62 -30.09
N VAL A 359 5.95 -5.15 -30.37
CA VAL A 359 6.21 -4.02 -31.26
C VAL A 359 7.11 -4.49 -32.39
N ASP A 360 6.63 -4.41 -33.61
CA ASP A 360 7.34 -4.81 -34.82
C ASP A 360 7.68 -3.60 -35.68
N PHE A 361 8.89 -3.61 -36.25
CA PHE A 361 9.33 -2.73 -37.32
C PHE A 361 9.72 -3.58 -38.54
N PRO A 362 8.78 -3.84 -39.46
CA PRO A 362 8.99 -4.83 -40.53
C PRO A 362 10.15 -4.52 -41.47
N ALA A 363 10.50 -3.25 -41.64
CA ALA A 363 11.55 -2.79 -42.56
C ALA A 363 12.81 -2.26 -41.86
N GLY A 364 12.83 -2.27 -40.53
CA GLY A 364 13.91 -1.66 -39.75
C GLY A 364 14.17 -0.20 -40.07
N GLY A 365 15.35 0.31 -39.75
CA GLY A 365 15.86 1.60 -40.23
C GLY A 365 15.45 2.82 -39.38
N CYS A 366 14.94 2.66 -38.16
CA CYS A 366 14.83 3.74 -37.18
C CYS A 366 15.35 3.26 -35.83
N ASN A 367 15.81 4.19 -35.02
CA ASN A 367 16.06 3.89 -33.60
C ASN A 367 14.77 4.01 -32.83
N PHE A 368 14.51 3.03 -32.00
CA PHE A 368 13.36 3.00 -31.09
C PHE A 368 13.84 3.07 -29.64
N LYS A 369 13.17 3.85 -28.80
CA LYS A 369 13.56 4.03 -27.40
C LYS A 369 12.50 3.55 -26.43
N LYS A 370 11.24 3.97 -26.63
CA LYS A 370 10.15 3.72 -25.70
C LYS A 370 8.79 3.88 -26.34
N ILE A 371 7.77 3.34 -25.69
CA ILE A 371 6.36 3.62 -25.97
C ILE A 371 5.77 4.30 -24.73
N VAL A 372 5.00 5.35 -24.94
CA VAL A 372 4.24 6.00 -23.86
C VAL A 372 2.75 5.77 -24.12
N PHE A 373 2.08 5.19 -23.16
CA PHE A 373 0.63 4.99 -23.19
C PHE A 373 -0.05 6.05 -22.32
N LYS A 374 -1.01 6.77 -22.90
CA LYS A 374 -1.84 7.73 -22.20
C LYS A 374 -3.29 7.31 -22.29
N LYS A 375 -4.00 7.24 -21.18
CA LYS A 375 -5.43 6.94 -21.19
C LYS A 375 -6.19 8.07 -21.84
N ILE A 376 -7.20 7.71 -22.63
CA ILE A 376 -8.14 8.65 -23.22
C ILE A 376 -9.28 8.84 -22.22
N ASP A 377 -9.36 10.02 -21.63
CA ASP A 377 -10.49 10.41 -20.78
C ASP A 377 -11.72 10.65 -21.67
N LYS A 378 -12.80 9.93 -21.38
CA LYS A 378 -14.10 10.08 -22.09
C LYS A 378 -15.03 10.99 -21.32
#